data_72d4a850c8c7333477e8116501e9a3fe
#
_entry.id   72d4a850c8c7333477e8116501e9a3fe
#
_cell.length_a   1.000
_cell.length_b   1.000
_cell.length_c   1.000
_cell.angle_alpha   90.00
_cell.angle_beta   90.00
_cell.angle_gamma   90.00
#
_symmetry.space_group_name_H-M   'P 1'
#
loop_
_entity.id
_entity.type
_entity.pdbx_description
1 polymer ?
#
loop_
_entity_poly.entity_id
_entity_poly.type
_entity_poly.pdbx_seq_one_letter_code
_entity_poly.pdbx_strand_id
1 'polypeptide(L)'
;MQRGVTGHAETRDIIMRQVRTLGLLGTGVIGGGWAARALHFGIDVVAADVKPEMEEWLRGAVANAESALARLTFAPLPPKGHLTFTTDMHAMARAVDFIQENIPEQLELKQRVLADVSRHAPADVVIASSTSGLMPSDLQRDMVAPERLLVAHPFNPVYLLPLVELVGGRQTSAAALDAAARFFTYIGMHPLRVRREVPGHLTDRLQEALWREILHLVNEDVATTGELDDSIVYGPGLRWAGMGTNLIYHLAGGETGMRHMLRQFGPCLKWPWTKLEAPELTEELIDKMVAGTQAQATGRSIRELERLRDDYLVAIQQVLREYNIGAGATLRALEERLYEDAAAASRPRIAAAAAAGAAGSGGGALRLLETQVRPEWIDYNGHMTDSRYLQVFGDATDALFRYAGIDEAYRRGGHALYTVESRVVHKAEARSQERLYVMSRVLEVDGKRVRLLHDLHRARDDALVASAEQLYLHVGTAASKVVPMDAAVRGRLAAIQAGTR
;
A
#
# COMPACT_ATOMS: atom_id res chain seq x y z
N MET A 1 -21.43 -31.72 51.23
CA MET A 1 -20.06 -31.28 51.05
C MET A 1 -19.81 -31.17 49.56
N GLN A 2 -20.03 -30.00 49.05
CA GLN A 2 -19.73 -29.61 47.63
C GLN A 2 -18.32 -29.01 47.61
N ARG A 3 -17.46 -29.52 46.78
CA ARG A 3 -16.22 -28.80 46.38
C ARG A 3 -16.36 -28.53 44.89
N GLY A 4 -16.56 -27.23 44.57
CA GLY A 4 -16.47 -26.72 43.22
C GLY A 4 -15.01 -26.72 42.74
N VAL A 5 -14.82 -27.14 41.52
CA VAL A 5 -13.58 -26.94 40.75
C VAL A 5 -13.90 -25.89 39.69
N THR A 6 -13.54 -24.66 39.99
CA THR A 6 -13.47 -23.57 39.02
C THR A 6 -12.11 -23.63 38.34
N GLY A 7 -12.05 -24.25 37.16
CA GLY A 7 -10.91 -24.14 36.28
C GLY A 7 -11.12 -22.94 35.34
N HIS A 8 -10.65 -21.76 35.73
CA HIS A 8 -10.43 -20.68 34.80
C HIS A 8 -9.22 -21.04 33.93
N ALA A 9 -9.51 -21.40 32.68
CA ALA A 9 -8.50 -21.39 31.65
C ALA A 9 -8.06 -19.93 31.45
N GLU A 10 -6.90 -19.57 31.96
CA GLU A 10 -6.20 -18.34 31.61
C GLU A 10 -5.94 -18.39 30.10
N THR A 11 -6.75 -17.63 29.35
CA THR A 11 -6.44 -17.28 27.97
C THR A 11 -5.14 -16.45 28.06
N ARG A 12 -4.01 -17.09 27.84
CA ARG A 12 -2.75 -16.39 27.58
C ARG A 12 -2.98 -15.55 26.34
N ASP A 13 -3.14 -14.25 26.53
CA ASP A 13 -2.95 -13.25 25.50
C ASP A 13 -1.52 -13.44 24.99
N ILE A 14 -1.37 -14.16 23.89
CA ILE A 14 -0.12 -14.22 23.13
C ILE A 14 0.06 -12.80 22.62
N ILE A 15 0.92 -12.02 23.29
CA ILE A 15 1.42 -10.75 22.77
C ILE A 15 2.12 -11.13 21.46
N MET A 16 1.41 -10.93 20.36
CA MET A 16 1.88 -11.32 19.03
C MET A 16 3.07 -10.43 18.67
N ARG A 17 4.22 -11.05 18.50
CA ARG A 17 5.46 -10.39 18.09
C ARG A 17 5.22 -9.56 16.83
N GLN A 18 5.55 -8.29 16.89
CA GLN A 18 5.52 -7.42 15.70
C GLN A 18 6.60 -7.89 14.74
N VAL A 19 6.23 -8.17 13.48
CA VAL A 19 7.21 -8.51 12.43
C VAL A 19 8.11 -7.30 12.20
N ARG A 20 9.39 -7.44 12.47
CA ARG A 20 10.43 -6.43 12.23
C ARG A 20 11.34 -6.81 11.08
N THR A 21 11.51 -8.11 10.87
CA THR A 21 12.39 -8.66 9.85
C THR A 21 11.65 -9.69 9.01
N LEU A 22 11.59 -9.45 7.71
CA LEU A 22 11.04 -10.35 6.70
C LEU A 22 12.15 -11.19 6.08
N GLY A 23 12.00 -12.51 6.12
CA GLY A 23 12.81 -13.44 5.36
C GLY A 23 12.23 -13.68 3.97
N LEU A 24 13.05 -13.59 2.95
CA LEU A 24 12.67 -13.92 1.58
C LEU A 24 13.44 -15.14 1.10
N LEU A 25 12.72 -16.16 0.64
CA LEU A 25 13.28 -17.32 -0.06
C LEU A 25 13.02 -17.16 -1.56
N GLY A 26 14.10 -16.97 -2.34
CA GLY A 26 14.01 -16.64 -3.75
C GLY A 26 13.81 -15.14 -3.99
N THR A 27 14.68 -14.57 -4.82
CA THR A 27 14.81 -13.13 -5.03
C THR A 27 14.46 -12.70 -6.46
N GLY A 28 13.66 -13.51 -7.19
CA GLY A 28 13.12 -13.18 -8.50
C GLY A 28 12.16 -11.98 -8.47
N VAL A 29 11.38 -11.77 -9.53
CA VAL A 29 10.49 -10.62 -9.69
C VAL A 29 9.55 -10.44 -8.49
N ILE A 30 8.95 -11.52 -8.01
CA ILE A 30 8.03 -11.48 -6.86
C ILE A 30 8.77 -11.19 -5.56
N GLY A 31 9.89 -11.89 -5.30
CA GLY A 31 10.72 -11.65 -4.11
C GLY A 31 11.29 -10.23 -4.07
N GLY A 32 11.73 -9.69 -5.22
CA GLY A 32 12.17 -8.30 -5.35
C GLY A 32 11.07 -7.28 -5.06
N GLY A 33 9.85 -7.56 -5.50
CA GLY A 33 8.68 -6.73 -5.19
C GLY A 33 8.32 -6.73 -3.71
N TRP A 34 8.38 -7.89 -3.04
CA TRP A 34 8.20 -8.01 -1.59
C TRP A 34 9.29 -7.23 -0.83
N ALA A 35 10.57 -7.40 -1.25
CA ALA A 35 11.67 -6.66 -0.64
C ALA A 35 11.45 -5.14 -0.72
N ALA A 36 11.13 -4.63 -1.91
CA ALA A 36 10.92 -3.20 -2.12
C ALA A 36 9.80 -2.65 -1.21
N ARG A 37 8.66 -3.36 -1.15
CA ARG A 37 7.53 -2.96 -0.31
C ARG A 37 7.87 -3.00 1.17
N ALA A 38 8.43 -4.10 1.67
CA ALA A 38 8.77 -4.26 3.08
C ALA A 38 9.77 -3.19 3.55
N LEU A 39 10.85 -2.99 2.81
CA LEU A 39 11.86 -1.97 3.10
C LEU A 39 11.28 -0.56 3.14
N HIS A 40 10.40 -0.23 2.20
CA HIS A 40 9.76 1.08 2.13
C HIS A 40 8.93 1.40 3.37
N PHE A 41 8.28 0.39 3.96
CA PHE A 41 7.48 0.52 5.18
C PHE A 41 8.24 0.18 6.47
N GLY A 42 9.57 0.23 6.44
CA GLY A 42 10.42 0.16 7.64
C GLY A 42 10.65 -1.25 8.17
N ILE A 43 10.41 -2.28 7.36
CA ILE A 43 10.69 -3.68 7.71
C ILE A 43 12.07 -4.06 7.15
N ASP A 44 12.94 -4.60 7.99
CA ASP A 44 14.20 -5.16 7.55
C ASP A 44 13.97 -6.43 6.72
N VAL A 45 14.83 -6.67 5.74
CA VAL A 45 14.73 -7.82 4.85
C VAL A 45 16.03 -8.62 4.87
N VAL A 46 15.91 -9.91 5.14
CA VAL A 46 16.98 -10.89 4.92
C VAL A 46 16.56 -11.77 3.74
N ALA A 47 17.17 -11.56 2.60
CA ALA A 47 16.86 -12.27 1.37
C ALA A 47 17.84 -13.43 1.15
N ALA A 48 17.33 -14.62 0.87
CA ALA A 48 18.13 -15.81 0.58
C ALA A 48 17.87 -16.31 -0.85
N ASP A 49 18.94 -16.52 -1.60
CA ASP A 49 18.90 -17.16 -2.91
C ASP A 49 20.10 -18.10 -3.08
N VAL A 50 19.95 -19.12 -3.91
CA VAL A 50 21.04 -20.09 -4.18
C VAL A 50 22.15 -19.50 -5.03
N LYS A 51 21.90 -18.40 -5.72
CA LYS A 51 22.81 -17.75 -6.67
C LYS A 51 23.29 -16.42 -6.11
N PRO A 52 24.60 -16.24 -5.83
CA PRO A 52 25.13 -14.99 -5.30
C PRO A 52 24.85 -13.76 -6.19
N GLU A 53 24.83 -13.92 -7.50
CA GLU A 53 24.56 -12.85 -8.47
C GLU A 53 23.16 -12.25 -8.34
N MET A 54 22.25 -12.93 -7.69
CA MET A 54 20.90 -12.43 -7.41
C MET A 54 20.88 -11.26 -6.42
N GLU A 55 21.97 -11.03 -5.68
CA GLU A 55 22.07 -9.83 -4.81
C GLU A 55 22.02 -8.55 -5.62
N GLU A 56 22.84 -8.44 -6.67
CA GLU A 56 22.87 -7.24 -7.52
C GLU A 56 21.53 -7.03 -8.21
N TRP A 57 20.93 -8.09 -8.74
CA TRP A 57 19.61 -8.03 -9.37
C TRP A 57 18.55 -7.55 -8.37
N LEU A 58 18.54 -8.08 -7.14
CA LEU A 58 17.59 -7.69 -6.09
C LEU A 58 17.73 -6.22 -5.72
N ARG A 59 18.96 -5.74 -5.51
CA ARG A 59 19.22 -4.32 -5.22
C ARG A 59 18.74 -3.42 -6.37
N GLY A 60 18.95 -3.83 -7.60
CA GLY A 60 18.45 -3.14 -8.78
C GLY A 60 16.92 -3.11 -8.87
N ALA A 61 16.24 -4.21 -8.54
CA ALA A 61 14.78 -4.29 -8.51
C ALA A 61 14.19 -3.38 -7.42
N VAL A 62 14.78 -3.38 -6.23
CA VAL A 62 14.38 -2.48 -5.12
C VAL A 62 14.55 -1.02 -5.52
N ALA A 63 15.70 -0.63 -6.09
CA ALA A 63 15.96 0.73 -6.53
C ALA A 63 14.98 1.20 -7.62
N ASN A 64 14.61 0.30 -8.54
CA ASN A 64 13.63 0.62 -9.58
C ASN A 64 12.23 0.88 -9.00
N ALA A 65 11.81 0.13 -7.99
CA ALA A 65 10.51 0.30 -7.33
C ALA A 65 10.41 1.56 -6.48
N GLU A 66 11.52 2.07 -5.95
CA GLU A 66 11.55 3.23 -5.04
C GLU A 66 10.91 4.48 -5.64
N SER A 67 11.13 4.74 -6.93
CA SER A 67 10.55 5.90 -7.61
C SER A 67 9.02 5.91 -7.60
N ALA A 68 8.39 4.74 -7.77
CA ALA A 68 6.94 4.60 -7.73
C ALA A 68 6.41 4.65 -6.28
N LEU A 69 7.07 3.91 -5.37
CA LEU A 69 6.70 3.87 -3.95
C LEU A 69 6.77 5.25 -3.29
N ALA A 70 7.79 6.05 -3.60
CA ALA A 70 7.95 7.40 -3.06
C ALA A 70 6.82 8.37 -3.49
N ARG A 71 6.09 8.05 -4.56
CA ARG A 71 4.97 8.85 -5.07
C ARG A 71 3.60 8.29 -4.64
N LEU A 72 3.58 7.10 -4.03
CA LEU A 72 2.33 6.44 -3.66
C LEU A 72 1.60 7.19 -2.55
N THR A 73 2.32 7.71 -1.57
CA THR A 73 1.78 8.47 -0.45
C THR A 73 2.69 9.63 -0.05
N PHE A 74 2.08 10.69 0.50
CA PHE A 74 2.78 11.82 1.14
C PHE A 74 2.76 11.72 2.67
N ALA A 75 2.18 10.65 3.22
CA ALA A 75 2.22 10.41 4.65
C ALA A 75 3.67 10.21 5.14
N PRO A 76 3.99 10.61 6.37
CA PRO A 76 5.32 10.41 6.93
C PRO A 76 5.61 8.91 7.03
N LEU A 77 6.66 8.48 6.36
CA LEU A 77 7.10 7.08 6.36
C LEU A 77 8.04 6.80 7.53
N PRO A 78 8.08 5.58 8.06
CA PRO A 78 9.13 5.16 8.99
C PRO A 78 10.49 5.20 8.30
N PRO A 79 11.60 5.18 9.06
CA PRO A 79 12.93 4.95 8.48
C PRO A 79 12.91 3.69 7.62
N LYS A 80 13.52 3.77 6.42
CA LYS A 80 13.60 2.64 5.49
C LYS A 80 14.31 1.46 6.15
N GLY A 81 13.78 0.25 5.97
CA GLY A 81 14.41 -0.98 6.45
C GLY A 81 15.73 -1.30 5.75
N HIS A 82 16.51 -2.19 6.35
CA HIS A 82 17.80 -2.63 5.86
C HIS A 82 17.68 -3.93 5.06
N LEU A 83 18.36 -4.01 3.92
CA LEU A 83 18.45 -5.20 3.08
C LEU A 83 19.75 -5.94 3.31
N THR A 84 19.63 -7.19 3.75
CA THR A 84 20.74 -8.16 3.84
C THR A 84 20.48 -9.29 2.85
N PHE A 85 21.54 -9.73 2.15
CA PHE A 85 21.49 -10.89 1.24
C PHE A 85 22.37 -12.02 1.76
N THR A 86 21.95 -13.26 1.57
CA THR A 86 22.72 -14.46 1.93
C THR A 86 22.42 -15.61 0.97
N THR A 87 23.38 -16.53 0.84
CA THR A 87 23.15 -17.83 0.18
C THR A 87 22.81 -18.94 1.19
N ASP A 88 22.81 -18.65 2.49
CA ASP A 88 22.42 -19.56 3.57
C ASP A 88 20.97 -19.33 4.01
N MET A 89 20.05 -20.12 3.44
CA MET A 89 18.63 -20.05 3.81
C MET A 89 18.35 -20.45 5.27
N HIS A 90 19.22 -21.27 5.88
CA HIS A 90 19.04 -21.66 7.27
C HIS A 90 19.42 -20.53 8.23
N ALA A 91 20.49 -19.78 7.91
CA ALA A 91 20.85 -18.58 8.65
C ALA A 91 19.74 -17.54 8.57
N MET A 92 19.19 -17.30 7.38
CA MET A 92 18.02 -16.42 7.16
C MET A 92 16.84 -16.91 8.02
N ALA A 93 16.45 -18.19 7.92
CA ALA A 93 15.28 -18.72 8.61
C ALA A 93 15.34 -18.56 10.14
N ARG A 94 16.55 -18.65 10.74
CA ARG A 94 16.76 -18.44 12.18
C ARG A 94 16.67 -16.99 12.64
N ALA A 95 16.84 -16.02 11.72
CA ALA A 95 17.05 -14.61 12.04
C ALA A 95 15.81 -13.72 11.80
N VAL A 96 14.69 -14.26 11.34
CA VAL A 96 13.54 -13.48 10.86
C VAL A 96 12.26 -13.74 11.66
N ASP A 97 11.31 -12.82 11.54
CA ASP A 97 10.02 -12.89 12.24
C ASP A 97 8.87 -13.40 11.33
N PHE A 98 9.07 -13.40 10.02
CA PHE A 98 8.12 -13.86 9.00
C PHE A 98 8.90 -14.33 7.78
N ILE A 99 8.48 -15.39 7.11
CA ILE A 99 9.12 -15.90 5.89
C ILE A 99 8.13 -15.86 4.73
N GLN A 100 8.56 -15.29 3.59
CA GLN A 100 7.83 -15.31 2.32
C GLN A 100 8.64 -16.09 1.29
N GLU A 101 8.12 -17.22 0.84
CA GLU A 101 8.74 -18.08 -0.16
C GLU A 101 8.31 -17.69 -1.56
N ASN A 102 9.28 -17.55 -2.47
CA ASN A 102 9.12 -17.11 -3.88
C ASN A 102 9.98 -17.93 -4.85
N ILE A 103 10.29 -19.19 -4.49
CA ILE A 103 11.08 -20.06 -5.35
C ILE A 103 10.22 -20.56 -6.54
N PRO A 104 10.83 -21.20 -7.58
CA PRO A 104 10.10 -21.64 -8.76
C PRO A 104 8.87 -22.51 -8.46
N GLU A 105 7.83 -22.39 -9.31
CA GLU A 105 6.52 -23.03 -9.15
C GLU A 105 6.56 -24.53 -9.45
N GLN A 106 7.26 -25.27 -8.60
CA GLN A 106 7.43 -26.72 -8.68
C GLN A 106 7.12 -27.34 -7.33
N LEU A 107 6.08 -28.18 -7.25
CA LEU A 107 5.54 -28.70 -5.99
C LEU A 107 6.61 -29.43 -5.17
N GLU A 108 7.35 -30.36 -5.75
CA GLU A 108 8.36 -31.16 -5.05
C GLU A 108 9.53 -30.29 -4.55
N LEU A 109 9.91 -29.25 -5.30
CA LEU A 109 10.93 -28.29 -4.89
C LEU A 109 10.46 -27.49 -3.68
N LYS A 110 9.25 -26.92 -3.76
CA LYS A 110 8.66 -26.15 -2.67
C LYS A 110 8.49 -27.01 -1.40
N GLN A 111 8.00 -28.23 -1.53
CA GLN A 111 7.85 -29.16 -0.41
C GLN A 111 9.21 -29.41 0.30
N ARG A 112 10.27 -29.74 -0.45
CA ARG A 112 11.61 -29.95 0.13
C ARG A 112 12.13 -28.71 0.85
N VAL A 113 12.05 -27.54 0.19
CA VAL A 113 12.57 -26.28 0.77
C VAL A 113 11.76 -25.84 1.97
N LEU A 114 10.44 -25.88 1.90
CA LEU A 114 9.57 -25.51 3.03
C LEU A 114 9.74 -26.46 4.22
N ALA A 115 9.85 -27.77 3.98
CA ALA A 115 10.14 -28.75 5.02
C ALA A 115 11.48 -28.47 5.69
N ASP A 116 12.51 -28.14 4.92
CA ASP A 116 13.85 -27.83 5.45
C ASP A 116 13.87 -26.52 6.24
N VAL A 117 13.34 -25.44 5.68
CA VAL A 117 13.21 -24.14 6.34
C VAL A 117 12.40 -24.24 7.63
N SER A 118 11.33 -25.04 7.63
CA SER A 118 10.46 -25.21 8.80
C SER A 118 11.19 -25.83 10.02
N ARG A 119 12.28 -26.58 9.79
CA ARG A 119 13.13 -27.13 10.89
C ARG A 119 14.04 -26.10 11.52
N HIS A 120 14.35 -25.02 10.79
CA HIS A 120 15.33 -24.01 11.22
C HIS A 120 14.67 -22.72 11.70
N ALA A 121 13.49 -22.39 11.20
CA ALA A 121 12.73 -21.22 11.63
C ALA A 121 12.16 -21.41 13.05
N PRO A 122 12.18 -20.39 13.92
CA PRO A 122 11.52 -20.42 15.22
C PRO A 122 10.05 -20.86 15.10
N ALA A 123 9.52 -21.52 16.12
CA ALA A 123 8.20 -22.15 16.08
C ALA A 123 7.03 -21.17 15.89
N ASP A 124 7.22 -19.93 16.28
CA ASP A 124 6.26 -18.83 16.19
C ASP A 124 6.32 -18.05 14.86
N VAL A 125 7.29 -18.35 13.99
CA VAL A 125 7.45 -17.69 12.68
C VAL A 125 6.47 -18.26 11.68
N VAL A 126 5.63 -17.39 11.11
CA VAL A 126 4.74 -17.73 10.00
C VAL A 126 5.55 -17.91 8.72
N ILE A 127 5.23 -18.95 7.97
CA ILE A 127 5.81 -19.24 6.66
C ILE A 127 4.71 -19.09 5.61
N ALA A 128 4.90 -18.18 4.66
CA ALA A 128 3.96 -17.95 3.59
C ALA A 128 4.60 -18.28 2.24
N SER A 129 3.80 -18.82 1.30
CA SER A 129 4.24 -19.08 -0.06
C SER A 129 3.53 -18.14 -1.05
N SER A 130 4.28 -17.62 -2.03
CA SER A 130 3.75 -16.81 -3.13
C SER A 130 3.22 -17.64 -4.30
N THR A 131 2.99 -18.94 -4.12
CA THR A 131 2.47 -19.80 -5.19
C THR A 131 1.17 -19.27 -5.76
N SER A 132 1.03 -19.33 -7.08
CA SER A 132 -0.17 -18.88 -7.79
C SER A 132 -1.27 -19.93 -7.85
N GLY A 133 -0.95 -21.22 -7.70
CA GLY A 133 -1.95 -22.26 -7.89
C GLY A 133 -1.79 -23.54 -7.09
N LEU A 134 -0.62 -23.76 -6.45
CA LEU A 134 -0.41 -24.95 -5.64
C LEU A 134 -1.19 -24.88 -4.33
N MET A 135 -1.74 -26.01 -3.94
CA MET A 135 -2.58 -26.11 -2.74
C MET A 135 -1.71 -26.04 -1.49
N PRO A 136 -2.02 -25.15 -0.51
CA PRO A 136 -1.26 -25.09 0.73
C PRO A 136 -1.26 -26.42 1.49
N SER A 137 -2.30 -27.23 1.40
CA SER A 137 -2.32 -28.59 1.99
C SER A 137 -1.25 -29.50 1.41
N ASP A 138 -0.91 -29.36 0.13
CA ASP A 138 0.13 -30.16 -0.51
C ASP A 138 1.53 -29.64 -0.14
N LEU A 139 1.68 -28.32 0.04
CA LEU A 139 2.91 -27.70 0.51
C LEU A 139 3.26 -28.08 1.96
N GLN A 140 2.24 -28.33 2.80
CA GLN A 140 2.39 -28.65 4.23
C GLN A 140 2.95 -30.06 4.50
N ARG A 141 2.96 -30.94 3.49
CA ARG A 141 3.09 -32.41 3.67
C ARG A 141 4.25 -32.84 4.58
N ASP A 142 5.43 -32.29 4.41
CA ASP A 142 6.65 -32.74 5.11
C ASP A 142 7.21 -31.69 6.08
N MET A 143 6.42 -30.67 6.40
CA MET A 143 6.84 -29.58 7.28
C MET A 143 6.79 -29.94 8.75
N VAL A 144 7.71 -29.37 9.51
CA VAL A 144 7.60 -29.29 10.98
C VAL A 144 6.70 -28.10 11.32
N ALA A 145 5.70 -28.31 12.19
CA ALA A 145 4.69 -27.32 12.54
C ALA A 145 3.97 -26.73 11.30
N PRO A 146 3.28 -27.58 10.51
CA PRO A 146 2.61 -27.18 9.27
C PRO A 146 1.45 -26.19 9.50
N GLU A 147 0.98 -26.05 10.75
CA GLU A 147 -0.10 -25.12 11.14
C GLU A 147 0.29 -23.65 10.94
N ARG A 148 1.57 -23.34 10.75
CA ARG A 148 2.08 -21.98 10.50
C ARG A 148 2.30 -21.67 9.02
N LEU A 149 2.07 -22.64 8.11
CA LEU A 149 2.10 -22.40 6.67
C LEU A 149 0.76 -21.92 6.17
N LEU A 150 0.81 -20.91 5.28
CA LEU A 150 -0.30 -20.49 4.43
C LEU A 150 0.24 -20.07 3.05
N VAL A 151 -0.65 -19.91 2.09
CA VAL A 151 -0.34 -19.18 0.86
C VAL A 151 -0.65 -17.70 1.09
N ALA A 152 0.29 -16.82 0.73
CA ALA A 152 0.09 -15.38 0.63
C ALA A 152 0.44 -14.96 -0.79
N HIS A 153 -0.54 -15.06 -1.67
CA HIS A 153 -0.39 -14.87 -3.11
C HIS A 153 -0.50 -13.39 -3.47
N PRO A 154 0.57 -12.75 -3.94
CA PRO A 154 0.58 -11.35 -4.36
C PRO A 154 0.29 -11.21 -5.86
N PHE A 155 0.13 -9.97 -6.32
CA PHE A 155 0.03 -9.63 -7.74
C PHE A 155 1.16 -8.70 -8.16
N ASN A 156 1.74 -8.95 -9.34
CA ASN A 156 2.83 -8.14 -9.89
C ASN A 156 2.27 -6.83 -10.51
N PRO A 157 2.82 -5.64 -10.15
CA PRO A 157 3.97 -5.40 -9.28
C PRO A 157 3.58 -5.39 -7.79
N VAL A 158 4.22 -6.28 -7.01
CA VAL A 158 3.92 -6.49 -5.57
C VAL A 158 4.07 -5.21 -4.75
N TYR A 159 4.99 -4.34 -5.14
CA TYR A 159 5.24 -3.07 -4.44
C TYR A 159 4.13 -2.03 -4.66
N LEU A 160 3.25 -2.16 -5.67
CA LEU A 160 2.14 -1.23 -5.93
C LEU A 160 0.76 -1.87 -5.75
N LEU A 161 0.54 -3.08 -6.27
CA LEU A 161 -0.77 -3.73 -6.12
C LEU A 161 -0.98 -4.19 -4.68
N PRO A 162 -2.03 -3.71 -4.00
CA PRO A 162 -2.21 -4.00 -2.57
C PRO A 162 -2.80 -5.38 -2.31
N LEU A 163 -3.37 -6.08 -3.29
CA LEU A 163 -4.01 -7.37 -3.05
C LEU A 163 -3.00 -8.44 -2.65
N VAL A 164 -3.31 -9.18 -1.58
CA VAL A 164 -2.67 -10.44 -1.22
C VAL A 164 -3.75 -11.46 -0.80
N GLU A 165 -3.84 -12.58 -1.50
CA GLU A 165 -4.77 -13.65 -1.15
C GLU A 165 -4.15 -14.53 -0.07
N LEU A 166 -4.87 -14.67 1.06
CA LEU A 166 -4.47 -15.54 2.17
C LEU A 166 -5.26 -16.85 2.11
N VAL A 167 -4.57 -17.95 1.82
CA VAL A 167 -5.19 -19.27 1.66
C VAL A 167 -4.62 -20.23 2.70
N GLY A 168 -5.45 -20.71 3.61
CA GLY A 168 -5.06 -21.75 4.57
C GLY A 168 -5.22 -23.15 3.95
N GLY A 169 -4.28 -24.05 4.24
CA GLY A 169 -4.41 -25.48 4.00
C GLY A 169 -5.15 -26.19 5.17
N ARG A 170 -5.29 -27.49 5.06
CA ARG A 170 -6.00 -28.31 6.08
C ARG A 170 -5.43 -28.18 7.48
N GLN A 171 -4.14 -27.90 7.61
CA GLN A 171 -3.47 -27.80 8.91
C GLN A 171 -3.20 -26.36 9.34
N THR A 172 -3.44 -25.37 8.49
CA THR A 172 -3.18 -23.96 8.80
C THR A 172 -4.03 -23.49 9.97
N SER A 173 -3.40 -22.91 10.97
CA SER A 173 -4.08 -22.35 12.14
C SER A 173 -4.72 -21.01 11.84
N ALA A 174 -5.82 -20.69 12.51
CA ALA A 174 -6.42 -19.36 12.44
C ALA A 174 -5.46 -18.26 12.91
N ALA A 175 -4.61 -18.58 13.91
CA ALA A 175 -3.60 -17.66 14.42
C ALA A 175 -2.56 -17.27 13.36
N ALA A 176 -2.12 -18.21 12.51
CA ALA A 176 -1.20 -17.95 11.41
C ALA A 176 -1.85 -17.02 10.35
N LEU A 177 -3.12 -17.29 9.98
CA LEU A 177 -3.86 -16.42 9.06
C LEU A 177 -4.07 -15.01 9.63
N ASP A 178 -4.34 -14.90 10.93
CA ASP A 178 -4.49 -13.61 11.61
C ASP A 178 -3.18 -12.84 11.67
N ALA A 179 -2.06 -13.52 11.94
CA ALA A 179 -0.73 -12.92 11.96
C ALA A 179 -0.34 -12.41 10.57
N ALA A 180 -0.52 -13.21 9.54
CA ALA A 180 -0.28 -12.82 8.15
C ALA A 180 -1.14 -11.61 7.75
N ALA A 181 -2.44 -11.63 8.05
CA ALA A 181 -3.33 -10.52 7.74
C ALA A 181 -2.86 -9.21 8.38
N ARG A 182 -2.45 -9.24 9.67
CA ARG A 182 -1.92 -8.05 10.34
C ARG A 182 -0.62 -7.56 9.71
N PHE A 183 0.31 -8.46 9.41
CA PHE A 183 1.58 -8.10 8.77
C PHE A 183 1.36 -7.43 7.41
N PHE A 184 0.56 -8.03 6.53
CA PHE A 184 0.29 -7.46 5.21
C PHE A 184 -0.48 -6.14 5.29
N THR A 185 -1.44 -6.00 6.21
CA THR A 185 -2.11 -4.72 6.46
C THR A 185 -1.10 -3.66 6.94
N TYR A 186 -0.15 -4.03 7.80
CA TYR A 186 0.88 -3.11 8.27
C TYR A 186 1.72 -2.53 7.14
N ILE A 187 2.10 -3.33 6.15
CA ILE A 187 2.84 -2.86 4.96
C ILE A 187 1.91 -2.33 3.84
N GLY A 188 0.67 -1.96 4.18
CA GLY A 188 -0.28 -1.29 3.28
C GLY A 188 -0.88 -2.18 2.21
N MET A 189 -1.07 -3.48 2.49
CA MET A 189 -1.77 -4.39 1.60
C MET A 189 -3.20 -4.66 2.05
N HIS A 190 -3.99 -5.24 1.14
CA HIS A 190 -5.35 -5.70 1.38
C HIS A 190 -5.36 -7.25 1.44
N PRO A 191 -5.30 -7.86 2.64
CA PRO A 191 -5.33 -9.31 2.79
C PRO A 191 -6.74 -9.85 2.54
N LEU A 192 -6.94 -10.54 1.43
CA LEU A 192 -8.18 -11.21 1.07
C LEU A 192 -8.14 -12.66 1.55
N ARG A 193 -8.93 -12.98 2.59
CA ARG A 193 -9.00 -14.36 3.09
C ARG A 193 -9.86 -15.25 2.20
N VAL A 194 -9.24 -16.27 1.63
CA VAL A 194 -9.92 -17.29 0.86
C VAL A 194 -10.49 -18.34 1.83
N ARG A 195 -11.80 -18.59 1.74
CA ARG A 195 -12.53 -19.43 2.72
C ARG A 195 -12.12 -20.90 2.72
N ARG A 196 -11.62 -21.40 1.61
CA ARG A 196 -11.07 -22.75 1.42
C ARG A 196 -10.09 -22.76 0.27
N GLU A 197 -9.11 -23.63 0.34
CA GLU A 197 -8.16 -23.82 -0.77
C GLU A 197 -8.87 -24.32 -2.03
N VAL A 198 -8.51 -23.74 -3.16
CA VAL A 198 -8.95 -24.15 -4.50
C VAL A 198 -7.79 -23.93 -5.46
N PRO A 199 -7.63 -24.76 -6.53
CA PRO A 199 -6.61 -24.54 -7.54
C PRO A 199 -6.73 -23.15 -8.18
N GLY A 200 -5.60 -22.42 -8.29
CA GLY A 200 -5.57 -21.05 -8.84
C GLY A 200 -6.24 -19.99 -7.96
N HIS A 201 -6.49 -20.30 -6.70
CA HIS A 201 -7.11 -19.42 -5.71
C HIS A 201 -8.37 -18.71 -6.26
N LEU A 202 -8.57 -17.41 -6.02
CA LEU A 202 -9.72 -16.67 -6.57
C LEU A 202 -9.35 -15.87 -7.81
N THR A 203 -8.31 -15.05 -7.72
CA THR A 203 -8.01 -14.05 -8.74
C THR A 203 -7.40 -14.68 -9.98
N ASP A 204 -6.44 -15.60 -9.83
CA ASP A 204 -5.86 -16.30 -10.99
C ASP A 204 -6.90 -17.15 -11.69
N ARG A 205 -7.80 -17.79 -10.95
CA ARG A 205 -8.91 -18.54 -11.55
C ARG A 205 -9.81 -17.67 -12.44
N LEU A 206 -10.06 -16.41 -12.01
CA LEU A 206 -10.83 -15.45 -12.81
C LEU A 206 -10.02 -14.93 -14.01
N GLN A 207 -8.72 -14.64 -13.80
CA GLN A 207 -7.84 -14.21 -14.88
C GLN A 207 -7.63 -15.31 -15.93
N GLU A 208 -7.43 -16.57 -15.52
CA GLU A 208 -7.30 -17.70 -16.42
C GLU A 208 -8.53 -17.92 -17.29
N ALA A 209 -9.73 -17.72 -16.76
CA ALA A 209 -10.94 -17.80 -17.55
C ALA A 209 -10.95 -16.77 -18.69
N LEU A 210 -10.57 -15.52 -18.41
CA LEU A 210 -10.44 -14.46 -19.39
C LEU A 210 -9.29 -14.75 -20.40
N TRP A 211 -8.13 -15.20 -19.89
CA TRP A 211 -6.96 -15.48 -20.69
C TRP A 211 -7.21 -16.59 -21.73
N ARG A 212 -7.91 -17.67 -21.33
CA ARG A 212 -8.28 -18.76 -22.26
C ARG A 212 -9.16 -18.26 -23.41
N GLU A 213 -10.13 -17.40 -23.14
CA GLU A 213 -10.97 -16.81 -24.19
C GLU A 213 -10.15 -15.91 -25.13
N ILE A 214 -9.22 -15.12 -24.60
CA ILE A 214 -8.29 -14.31 -25.42
C ILE A 214 -7.50 -15.21 -26.38
N LEU A 215 -6.92 -16.30 -25.88
CA LEU A 215 -6.16 -17.25 -26.70
C LEU A 215 -7.01 -17.87 -27.81
N HIS A 216 -8.26 -18.24 -27.56
CA HIS A 216 -9.19 -18.73 -28.58
C HIS A 216 -9.47 -17.69 -29.64
N LEU A 217 -9.79 -16.45 -29.25
CA LEU A 217 -10.13 -15.39 -30.19
C LEU A 217 -8.94 -15.02 -31.11
N VAL A 218 -7.71 -15.05 -30.58
CA VAL A 218 -6.50 -14.86 -31.40
C VAL A 218 -6.23 -16.07 -32.31
N ASN A 219 -6.38 -17.29 -31.79
CA ASN A 219 -6.13 -18.52 -32.57
C ASN A 219 -7.11 -18.68 -33.73
N GLU A 220 -8.33 -18.22 -33.58
CA GLU A 220 -9.41 -18.28 -34.56
C GLU A 220 -9.45 -17.05 -35.50
N ASP A 221 -8.47 -16.17 -35.42
CA ASP A 221 -8.38 -14.91 -36.18
C ASP A 221 -9.62 -14.01 -36.04
N VAL A 222 -10.31 -14.08 -34.90
CA VAL A 222 -11.49 -13.23 -34.61
C VAL A 222 -11.07 -11.81 -34.28
N ALA A 223 -9.96 -11.64 -33.55
CA ALA A 223 -9.40 -10.35 -33.20
C ALA A 223 -7.90 -10.42 -32.94
N THR A 224 -7.23 -9.29 -33.10
CA THR A 224 -5.83 -9.11 -32.72
C THR A 224 -5.67 -8.93 -31.22
N THR A 225 -4.46 -9.12 -30.68
CA THR A 225 -4.16 -8.83 -29.27
C THR A 225 -4.50 -7.39 -28.89
N GLY A 226 -4.22 -6.42 -29.79
CA GLY A 226 -4.53 -5.00 -29.56
C GLY A 226 -6.02 -4.73 -29.44
N GLU A 227 -6.84 -5.28 -30.34
CA GLU A 227 -8.31 -5.13 -30.30
C GLU A 227 -8.92 -5.76 -29.04
N LEU A 228 -8.35 -6.88 -28.58
CA LEU A 228 -8.80 -7.53 -27.34
C LEU A 228 -8.41 -6.70 -26.10
N ASP A 229 -7.21 -6.16 -26.06
CA ASP A 229 -6.81 -5.23 -24.99
C ASP A 229 -7.67 -3.96 -24.99
N ASP A 230 -7.92 -3.37 -26.16
CA ASP A 230 -8.80 -2.19 -26.29
C ASP A 230 -10.21 -2.50 -25.77
N SER A 231 -10.76 -3.67 -26.05
CA SER A 231 -12.08 -4.08 -25.55
C SER A 231 -12.18 -4.07 -24.03
N ILE A 232 -11.08 -4.38 -23.34
CA ILE A 232 -10.98 -4.37 -21.87
C ILE A 232 -10.68 -2.95 -21.36
N VAL A 233 -9.66 -2.30 -21.91
CA VAL A 233 -9.15 -1.00 -21.41
C VAL A 233 -10.17 0.11 -21.57
N TYR A 234 -10.84 0.20 -22.71
CA TYR A 234 -11.89 1.21 -22.96
C TYR A 234 -13.29 0.79 -22.47
N GLY A 235 -13.46 -0.44 -22.04
CA GLY A 235 -14.73 -1.01 -21.59
C GLY A 235 -14.75 -1.35 -20.10
N PRO A 236 -14.88 -2.65 -19.76
CA PRO A 236 -15.07 -3.09 -18.37
C PRO A 236 -13.90 -2.78 -17.45
N GLY A 237 -12.68 -2.71 -17.97
CA GLY A 237 -11.46 -2.43 -17.18
C GLY A 237 -11.51 -1.09 -16.44
N LEU A 238 -12.07 -0.04 -17.08
CA LEU A 238 -12.27 1.25 -16.41
C LEU A 238 -13.15 1.14 -15.16
N ARG A 239 -14.14 0.25 -15.16
CA ARG A 239 -15.03 0.04 -14.00
C ARG A 239 -14.37 -0.83 -12.93
N TRP A 240 -13.56 -1.82 -13.35
CA TRP A 240 -12.93 -2.77 -12.44
C TRP A 240 -11.95 -2.15 -11.47
N ALA A 241 -11.37 -1.00 -11.79
CA ALA A 241 -10.49 -0.28 -10.87
C ALA A 241 -11.18 0.12 -9.56
N GLY A 242 -12.49 0.45 -9.61
CA GLY A 242 -13.26 0.87 -8.44
C GLY A 242 -14.35 -0.11 -8.00
N MET A 243 -14.84 -0.95 -8.91
CA MET A 243 -15.96 -1.88 -8.65
C MET A 243 -15.71 -3.22 -9.32
N GLY A 244 -15.84 -4.31 -8.58
CA GLY A 244 -15.79 -5.67 -9.11
C GLY A 244 -17.03 -6.02 -9.94
N THR A 245 -16.93 -7.08 -10.74
CA THR A 245 -17.98 -7.54 -11.67
C THR A 245 -19.33 -7.73 -11.01
N ASN A 246 -19.38 -8.28 -9.78
CA ASN A 246 -20.63 -8.52 -9.08
C ASN A 246 -21.42 -7.24 -8.80
N LEU A 247 -20.73 -6.20 -8.31
CA LEU A 247 -21.39 -4.92 -8.01
C LEU A 247 -21.81 -4.18 -9.30
N ILE A 248 -21.02 -4.29 -10.37
CA ILE A 248 -21.36 -3.74 -11.69
C ILE A 248 -22.63 -4.40 -12.25
N TYR A 249 -22.76 -5.73 -12.13
CA TYR A 249 -23.95 -6.44 -12.57
C TYR A 249 -25.16 -6.16 -11.67
N HIS A 250 -24.94 -5.94 -10.37
CA HIS A 250 -26.00 -5.47 -9.48
C HIS A 250 -26.58 -4.12 -9.95
N LEU A 251 -25.71 -3.17 -10.33
CA LEU A 251 -26.13 -1.88 -10.89
C LEU A 251 -26.85 -2.01 -12.24
N ALA A 252 -26.39 -2.93 -13.10
CA ALA A 252 -27.04 -3.21 -14.39
C ALA A 252 -28.47 -3.75 -14.23
N GLY A 253 -28.81 -4.34 -13.10
CA GLY A 253 -30.18 -4.78 -12.77
C GLY A 253 -31.13 -3.64 -12.38
N GLY A 254 -30.71 -2.37 -12.40
CA GLY A 254 -31.51 -1.22 -12.00
C GLY A 254 -31.94 -1.29 -10.52
N GLU A 255 -33.10 -0.73 -10.19
CA GLU A 255 -33.59 -0.67 -8.80
C GLU A 255 -33.79 -2.04 -8.14
N THR A 256 -34.06 -3.10 -8.92
CA THR A 256 -34.20 -4.47 -8.39
C THR A 256 -32.88 -5.24 -8.32
N GLY A 257 -31.79 -4.66 -8.81
CA GLY A 257 -30.43 -5.12 -8.65
C GLY A 257 -30.13 -6.51 -9.23
N MET A 258 -29.26 -7.27 -8.58
CA MET A 258 -28.78 -8.58 -9.03
C MET A 258 -29.90 -9.59 -9.35
N ARG A 259 -31.01 -9.56 -8.62
CA ARG A 259 -32.14 -10.47 -8.88
C ARG A 259 -32.73 -10.25 -10.28
N HIS A 260 -32.90 -9.00 -10.70
CA HIS A 260 -33.37 -8.66 -12.03
C HIS A 260 -32.34 -9.05 -13.09
N MET A 261 -31.09 -8.68 -12.86
CA MET A 261 -29.98 -9.04 -13.75
C MET A 261 -29.94 -10.54 -14.05
N LEU A 262 -29.99 -11.37 -13.00
CA LEU A 262 -29.94 -12.83 -13.14
C LEU A 262 -31.18 -13.41 -13.82
N ARG A 263 -32.37 -12.84 -13.60
CA ARG A 263 -33.60 -13.30 -14.28
C ARG A 263 -33.61 -12.92 -15.75
N GLN A 264 -33.13 -11.73 -16.09
CA GLN A 264 -33.13 -11.22 -17.46
C GLN A 264 -32.02 -11.86 -18.31
N PHE A 265 -30.79 -11.92 -17.80
CA PHE A 265 -29.63 -12.38 -18.55
C PHE A 265 -29.17 -13.81 -18.21
N GLY A 266 -29.73 -14.42 -17.14
CA GLY A 266 -29.41 -15.79 -16.78
C GLY A 266 -29.59 -16.82 -17.90
N PRO A 267 -30.65 -16.74 -18.73
CA PRO A 267 -30.79 -17.61 -19.90
C PRO A 267 -29.60 -17.57 -20.87
N CYS A 268 -28.94 -16.41 -20.99
CA CYS A 268 -27.76 -16.23 -21.88
C CYS A 268 -26.56 -17.04 -21.43
N LEU A 269 -26.47 -17.45 -20.16
CA LEU A 269 -25.40 -18.30 -19.63
C LEU A 269 -25.33 -19.67 -20.32
N LYS A 270 -26.41 -20.08 -21.01
CA LYS A 270 -26.46 -21.34 -21.78
C LYS A 270 -26.05 -21.15 -23.25
N TRP A 271 -25.78 -19.91 -23.66
CA TRP A 271 -25.36 -19.60 -25.01
C TRP A 271 -23.85 -19.84 -25.17
N PRO A 272 -23.37 -20.16 -26.36
CA PRO A 272 -21.96 -20.47 -26.60
C PRO A 272 -21.10 -19.18 -26.71
N TRP A 273 -21.17 -18.34 -25.68
CA TRP A 273 -20.41 -17.07 -25.65
C TRP A 273 -18.97 -17.25 -25.21
N THR A 274 -18.67 -18.34 -24.53
CA THR A 274 -17.32 -18.66 -24.06
C THR A 274 -17.03 -20.13 -24.26
N LYS A 275 -15.75 -20.50 -24.38
CA LYS A 275 -15.30 -21.91 -24.44
C LYS A 275 -14.84 -22.41 -23.08
N LEU A 276 -14.15 -21.58 -22.31
CA LEU A 276 -13.55 -21.86 -20.99
C LEU A 276 -12.50 -22.98 -20.97
N GLU A 277 -12.22 -23.62 -22.11
CA GLU A 277 -11.16 -24.61 -22.29
C GLU A 277 -9.92 -23.90 -22.86
N ALA A 278 -8.72 -24.32 -22.47
CA ALA A 278 -7.51 -23.77 -23.05
C ALA A 278 -7.31 -24.33 -24.49
N PRO A 279 -6.98 -23.50 -25.50
CA PRO A 279 -6.55 -23.99 -26.78
C PRO A 279 -5.19 -24.66 -26.65
N GLU A 280 -4.84 -25.52 -27.64
CA GLU A 280 -3.47 -26.04 -27.76
C GLU A 280 -2.50 -24.90 -28.12
N LEU A 281 -1.41 -24.76 -27.36
CA LEU A 281 -0.36 -23.76 -27.63
C LEU A 281 0.54 -24.23 -28.78
N THR A 282 0.05 -24.04 -30.01
CA THR A 282 0.84 -24.30 -31.21
C THR A 282 1.87 -23.18 -31.44
N GLU A 283 2.95 -23.49 -32.18
CA GLU A 283 3.93 -22.44 -32.54
C GLU A 283 3.28 -21.30 -33.33
N GLU A 284 2.27 -21.60 -34.16
CA GLU A 284 1.51 -20.57 -34.86
C GLU A 284 0.77 -19.61 -33.92
N LEU A 285 0.12 -20.12 -32.86
CA LEU A 285 -0.53 -19.29 -31.86
C LEU A 285 0.50 -18.47 -31.07
N ILE A 286 1.63 -19.07 -30.67
CA ILE A 286 2.72 -18.38 -30.00
C ILE A 286 3.24 -17.22 -30.84
N ASP A 287 3.49 -17.45 -32.12
CA ASP A 287 3.99 -16.43 -33.07
C ASP A 287 2.97 -15.29 -33.24
N LYS A 288 1.67 -15.58 -33.34
CA LYS A 288 0.61 -14.56 -33.38
C LYS A 288 0.61 -13.68 -32.11
N MET A 289 0.68 -14.30 -30.94
CA MET A 289 0.72 -13.57 -29.66
C MET A 289 1.95 -12.67 -29.55
N VAL A 290 3.14 -13.20 -29.91
CA VAL A 290 4.41 -12.44 -29.89
C VAL A 290 4.35 -11.26 -30.85
N ALA A 291 3.95 -11.48 -32.09
CA ALA A 291 3.86 -10.40 -33.08
C ALA A 291 2.87 -9.30 -32.68
N GLY A 292 1.70 -9.70 -32.17
CA GLY A 292 0.67 -8.77 -31.68
C GLY A 292 1.15 -7.91 -30.53
N THR A 293 1.72 -8.53 -29.49
CA THR A 293 2.20 -7.80 -28.29
C THR A 293 3.43 -6.92 -28.60
N GLN A 294 4.31 -7.31 -29.50
CA GLN A 294 5.40 -6.47 -30.00
C GLN A 294 4.88 -5.22 -30.74
N ALA A 295 3.84 -5.37 -31.55
CA ALA A 295 3.20 -4.23 -32.23
C ALA A 295 2.57 -3.26 -31.21
N GLN A 296 1.88 -3.76 -30.19
CA GLN A 296 1.30 -2.96 -29.09
C GLN A 296 2.37 -2.23 -28.28
N ALA A 297 3.53 -2.85 -28.05
CA ALA A 297 4.65 -2.21 -27.33
C ALA A 297 5.19 -0.97 -28.06
N THR A 298 4.92 -0.81 -29.38
CA THR A 298 5.33 0.37 -30.17
C THR A 298 6.82 0.71 -30.06
N GLY A 299 7.67 -0.32 -30.02
CA GLY A 299 9.12 -0.19 -29.88
C GLY A 299 9.63 0.11 -28.47
N ARG A 300 8.73 0.17 -27.47
CA ARG A 300 9.13 0.32 -26.07
C ARG A 300 9.74 -0.96 -25.53
N SER A 301 10.81 -0.82 -24.76
CA SER A 301 11.39 -1.91 -23.97
C SER A 301 10.47 -2.31 -22.81
N ILE A 302 10.65 -3.51 -22.26
CA ILE A 302 9.95 -3.97 -21.06
C ILE A 302 10.12 -2.97 -19.91
N ARG A 303 11.32 -2.40 -19.70
CA ARG A 303 11.59 -1.39 -18.67
C ARG A 303 10.80 -0.10 -18.85
N GLU A 304 10.59 0.34 -20.06
CA GLU A 304 9.76 1.53 -20.34
C GLU A 304 8.28 1.24 -20.11
N LEU A 305 7.81 0.03 -20.46
CA LEU A 305 6.44 -0.40 -20.16
C LEU A 305 6.20 -0.56 -18.66
N GLU A 306 7.16 -1.10 -17.91
CA GLU A 306 7.09 -1.18 -16.44
C GLU A 306 6.96 0.21 -15.80
N ARG A 307 7.75 1.19 -16.22
CA ARG A 307 7.66 2.57 -15.71
C ARG A 307 6.30 3.19 -16.02
N LEU A 308 5.83 3.06 -17.24
CA LEU A 308 4.51 3.55 -17.65
C LEU A 308 3.40 2.93 -16.79
N ARG A 309 3.45 1.60 -16.58
CA ARG A 309 2.52 0.87 -15.72
C ARG A 309 2.55 1.43 -14.29
N ASP A 310 3.73 1.59 -13.71
CA ASP A 310 3.89 2.08 -12.34
C ASP A 310 3.34 3.50 -12.18
N ASP A 311 3.59 4.37 -13.17
CA ASP A 311 3.11 5.74 -13.17
C ASP A 311 1.57 5.81 -13.13
N TYR A 312 0.87 5.08 -14.01
CA TYR A 312 -0.58 5.11 -13.99
C TYR A 312 -1.19 4.35 -12.81
N LEU A 313 -0.56 3.28 -12.30
CA LEU A 313 -1.04 2.58 -11.10
C LEU A 313 -0.97 3.46 -9.86
N VAL A 314 0.09 4.26 -9.69
CA VAL A 314 0.17 5.26 -8.63
C VAL A 314 -0.96 6.29 -8.78
N ALA A 315 -1.14 6.85 -9.98
CA ALA A 315 -2.17 7.84 -10.24
C ALA A 315 -3.59 7.30 -9.97
N ILE A 316 -3.90 6.08 -10.42
CA ILE A 316 -5.20 5.43 -10.17
C ILE A 316 -5.43 5.23 -8.68
N GLN A 317 -4.45 4.71 -7.92
CA GLN A 317 -4.60 4.52 -6.48
C GLN A 317 -4.83 5.84 -5.74
N GLN A 318 -4.15 6.92 -6.14
CA GLN A 318 -4.37 8.25 -5.59
C GLN A 318 -5.78 8.80 -5.90
N VAL A 319 -6.28 8.62 -7.12
CA VAL A 319 -7.67 8.98 -7.46
C VAL A 319 -8.67 8.16 -6.64
N LEU A 320 -8.50 6.85 -6.58
CA LEU A 320 -9.39 5.98 -5.80
C LEU A 320 -9.38 6.29 -4.29
N ARG A 321 -8.26 6.81 -3.77
CA ARG A 321 -8.13 7.28 -2.38
C ARG A 321 -9.10 8.42 -2.07
N GLU A 322 -9.27 9.37 -3.00
CA GLU A 322 -10.23 10.49 -2.82
C GLU A 322 -11.68 10.00 -2.66
N TYR A 323 -12.01 8.91 -3.35
CA TYR A 323 -13.34 8.29 -3.27
C TYR A 323 -13.47 7.23 -2.18
N ASN A 324 -12.38 6.89 -1.49
CA ASN A 324 -12.32 5.85 -0.45
C ASN A 324 -12.85 4.48 -0.91
N ILE A 325 -12.46 4.04 -2.11
CA ILE A 325 -12.90 2.77 -2.72
C ILE A 325 -11.72 1.93 -3.22
N GLY A 326 -11.89 0.61 -3.28
CA GLY A 326 -10.91 -0.33 -3.83
C GLY A 326 -9.52 -0.18 -3.24
N ALA A 327 -8.48 -0.18 -4.08
CA ALA A 327 -7.09 0.01 -3.66
C ALA A 327 -6.86 1.37 -2.97
N GLY A 328 -7.65 2.39 -3.32
CA GLY A 328 -7.58 3.70 -2.70
C GLY A 328 -8.01 3.70 -1.23
N ALA A 329 -9.00 2.91 -0.84
CA ALA A 329 -9.39 2.74 0.57
C ALA A 329 -8.25 2.13 1.39
N THR A 330 -7.52 1.16 0.81
CA THR A 330 -6.34 0.55 1.44
C THR A 330 -5.21 1.57 1.61
N LEU A 331 -4.94 2.38 0.58
CA LEU A 331 -3.95 3.45 0.64
C LEU A 331 -4.31 4.50 1.70
N ARG A 332 -5.58 4.89 1.78
CA ARG A 332 -6.07 5.84 2.79
C ARG A 332 -5.91 5.31 4.21
N ALA A 333 -6.28 4.06 4.47
CA ALA A 333 -6.12 3.44 5.79
C ALA A 333 -4.62 3.34 6.18
N LEU A 334 -3.75 3.05 5.22
CA LEU A 334 -2.30 3.09 5.41
C LEU A 334 -1.83 4.49 5.82
N GLU A 335 -2.23 5.53 5.09
CA GLU A 335 -1.87 6.93 5.39
C GLU A 335 -2.35 7.36 6.78
N GLU A 336 -3.59 7.04 7.16
CA GLU A 336 -4.15 7.33 8.49
C GLU A 336 -3.26 6.72 9.59
N ARG A 337 -2.88 5.45 9.45
CA ARG A 337 -1.95 4.80 10.38
C ARG A 337 -0.58 5.46 10.41
N LEU A 338 0.02 5.77 9.27
CA LEU A 338 1.32 6.43 9.20
C LEU A 338 1.32 7.80 9.89
N TYR A 339 0.23 8.56 9.77
CA TYR A 339 0.06 9.82 10.49
C TYR A 339 -0.11 9.60 12.01
N GLU A 340 -0.83 8.57 12.43
CA GLU A 340 -0.98 8.20 13.85
C GLU A 340 0.36 7.78 14.46
N ASP A 341 1.13 6.95 13.76
CA ASP A 341 2.46 6.51 14.18
C ASP A 341 3.43 7.69 14.32
N ALA A 342 3.44 8.62 13.36
CA ALA A 342 4.25 9.82 13.41
C ALA A 342 3.85 10.74 14.58
N ALA A 343 2.54 10.91 14.84
CA ALA A 343 2.04 11.65 15.97
C ALA A 343 2.42 11.01 17.31
N ALA A 344 2.34 9.68 17.41
CA ALA A 344 2.72 8.93 18.60
C ALA A 344 4.24 9.05 18.90
N ALA A 345 5.07 8.91 17.87
CA ALA A 345 6.53 9.06 17.98
C ALA A 345 6.98 10.47 18.43
N SER A 346 6.16 11.48 18.16
CA SER A 346 6.45 12.87 18.49
C SER A 346 5.92 13.29 19.88
N ARG A 347 4.97 12.55 20.47
CA ARG A 347 4.39 12.87 21.80
C ARG A 347 5.43 12.97 22.93
N PRO A 348 6.43 12.09 23.06
CA PRO A 348 7.47 12.22 24.08
C PRO A 348 8.33 13.48 23.93
N ARG A 349 8.60 13.90 22.67
CA ARG A 349 9.37 15.13 22.39
C ARG A 349 8.61 16.38 22.79
N ILE A 350 7.31 16.43 22.53
CA ILE A 350 6.44 17.54 22.94
C ILE A 350 6.31 17.59 24.47
N ALA A 351 6.11 16.47 25.12
CA ALA A 351 6.03 16.37 26.58
C ALA A 351 7.35 16.77 27.26
N ALA A 352 8.50 16.34 26.70
CA ALA A 352 9.83 16.70 27.17
C ALA A 352 10.12 18.20 26.96
N ALA A 353 9.74 18.79 25.85
CA ALA A 353 9.89 20.21 25.57
C ALA A 353 9.00 21.07 26.49
N ALA A 354 7.78 20.62 26.76
CA ALA A 354 6.86 21.29 27.69
C ALA A 354 7.35 21.17 29.14
N ALA A 355 7.98 20.06 29.53
CA ALA A 355 8.51 19.83 30.88
C ALA A 355 9.87 20.52 31.10
N ALA A 356 10.66 20.75 30.06
CA ALA A 356 12.00 21.37 30.14
C ALA A 356 11.98 22.88 30.23
N GLY A 357 10.81 23.56 30.25
CA GLY A 357 10.66 24.98 30.45
C GLY A 357 11.70 25.81 29.73
N ALA A 358 11.51 26.06 28.44
CA ALA A 358 12.16 27.12 27.66
C ALA A 358 13.65 27.39 27.96
N ALA A 359 14.54 26.46 27.70
CA ALA A 359 15.96 26.74 27.58
C ALA A 359 16.60 25.83 26.51
N GLY A 360 16.67 26.29 25.27
CA GLY A 360 17.35 25.59 24.18
C GLY A 360 17.07 26.27 22.84
N SER A 361 18.01 27.01 22.36
CA SER A 361 18.08 27.65 21.05
C SER A 361 18.00 26.62 19.91
N GLY A 362 16.80 26.39 19.40
CA GLY A 362 16.54 25.59 18.21
C GLY A 362 15.05 25.71 17.93
N GLY A 363 14.67 26.65 17.04
CA GLY A 363 13.28 26.98 16.77
C GLY A 363 12.41 25.74 16.50
N GLY A 364 11.37 25.55 17.26
CA GLY A 364 10.46 24.42 17.27
C GLY A 364 9.57 24.30 16.04
N ALA A 365 10.09 24.53 14.84
CA ALA A 365 9.40 24.28 13.60
C ALA A 365 9.34 22.78 13.34
N LEU A 366 8.15 22.29 12.95
CA LEU A 366 7.86 20.89 12.69
C LEU A 366 7.99 20.60 11.17
N ARG A 367 8.78 19.60 10.83
CA ARG A 367 8.87 19.06 9.48
C ARG A 367 7.92 17.87 9.38
N LEU A 368 6.72 18.13 8.88
CA LEU A 368 5.64 17.13 8.80
C LEU A 368 5.25 16.77 7.37
N LEU A 369 5.73 17.55 6.38
CA LEU A 369 5.44 17.32 4.97
C LEU A 369 6.72 17.38 4.14
N GLU A 370 6.92 16.36 3.32
CA GLU A 370 7.86 16.34 2.22
C GLU A 370 7.11 16.05 0.92
N THR A 371 7.52 16.67 -0.17
CA THR A 371 6.90 16.49 -1.48
C THR A 371 7.93 16.61 -2.59
N GLN A 372 7.53 16.28 -3.80
CA GLN A 372 8.33 16.48 -5.00
C GLN A 372 7.51 17.26 -6.02
N VAL A 373 8.13 18.24 -6.68
CA VAL A 373 7.49 19.00 -7.76
C VAL A 373 7.22 18.08 -8.94
N ARG A 374 5.94 17.86 -9.24
CA ARG A 374 5.50 16.98 -10.32
C ARG A 374 5.57 17.70 -11.67
N PRO A 375 5.81 16.99 -12.79
CA PRO A 375 5.82 17.61 -14.12
C PRO A 375 4.54 18.42 -14.43
N GLU A 376 3.36 17.93 -14.01
CA GLU A 376 2.07 18.59 -14.20
C GLU A 376 1.85 19.82 -13.29
N TRP A 377 2.78 20.09 -12.39
CA TRP A 377 2.77 21.31 -11.56
C TRP A 377 3.50 22.47 -12.21
N ILE A 378 4.16 22.23 -13.33
CA ILE A 378 5.00 23.20 -14.02
C ILE A 378 4.17 24.04 -14.99
N ASP A 379 4.33 25.36 -14.91
CA ASP A 379 3.72 26.32 -15.82
C ASP A 379 4.55 26.51 -17.12
N TYR A 380 4.08 27.41 -17.98
CA TYR A 380 4.74 27.72 -19.24
C TYR A 380 6.15 28.36 -19.07
N ASN A 381 6.49 28.86 -17.87
CA ASN A 381 7.81 29.40 -17.56
C ASN A 381 8.81 28.32 -17.08
N GLY A 382 8.37 27.08 -16.95
CA GLY A 382 9.19 25.97 -16.47
C GLY A 382 9.33 25.89 -14.95
N HIS A 383 8.48 26.56 -14.19
CA HIS A 383 8.49 26.58 -12.73
C HIS A 383 7.14 26.10 -12.14
N MET A 384 7.16 25.72 -10.88
CA MET A 384 5.96 25.30 -10.16
C MET A 384 4.93 26.44 -10.12
N THR A 385 3.71 26.15 -10.59
CA THR A 385 2.64 27.14 -10.68
C THR A 385 2.14 27.61 -9.30
N ASP A 386 1.70 28.85 -9.15
CA ASP A 386 1.31 29.50 -7.90
C ASP A 386 0.27 28.69 -7.09
N SER A 387 -0.73 28.13 -7.79
CA SER A 387 -1.77 27.33 -7.15
C SER A 387 -1.22 26.09 -6.43
N ARG A 388 -0.10 25.55 -6.89
CA ARG A 388 0.53 24.37 -6.29
C ARG A 388 1.30 24.68 -5.01
N TYR A 389 1.83 25.89 -4.87
CA TYR A 389 2.38 26.34 -3.57
C TYR A 389 1.29 26.37 -2.51
N LEU A 390 0.11 26.92 -2.85
CA LEU A 390 -1.01 26.96 -1.90
C LEU A 390 -1.51 25.56 -1.55
N GLN A 391 -1.53 24.64 -2.53
CA GLN A 391 -1.86 23.24 -2.28
C GLN A 391 -0.87 22.59 -1.29
N VAL A 392 0.44 22.75 -1.51
CA VAL A 392 1.48 22.20 -0.61
C VAL A 392 1.34 22.75 0.80
N PHE A 393 1.01 24.04 0.96
CA PHE A 393 0.77 24.62 2.28
C PHE A 393 -0.52 24.10 2.92
N GLY A 394 -1.56 23.83 2.14
CA GLY A 394 -2.77 23.15 2.61
C GLY A 394 -2.48 21.75 3.12
N ASP A 395 -1.72 20.97 2.37
CA ASP A 395 -1.29 19.62 2.77
C ASP A 395 -0.43 19.65 4.06
N ALA A 396 0.44 20.67 4.20
CA ALA A 396 1.24 20.88 5.41
C ALA A 396 0.37 21.25 6.64
N THR A 397 -0.66 22.06 6.42
CA THR A 397 -1.66 22.38 7.47
C THR A 397 -2.39 21.13 7.91
N ASP A 398 -2.86 20.32 6.97
CA ASP A 398 -3.55 19.07 7.27
C ASP A 398 -2.67 18.09 8.05
N ALA A 399 -1.38 18.01 7.72
CA ALA A 399 -0.42 17.23 8.46
C ALA A 399 -0.25 17.76 9.90
N LEU A 400 -0.13 19.07 10.07
CA LEU A 400 -0.01 19.70 11.41
C LEU A 400 -1.29 19.54 12.23
N PHE A 401 -2.46 19.65 11.62
CA PHE A 401 -3.74 19.47 12.32
C PHE A 401 -3.91 18.02 12.78
N ARG A 402 -3.62 17.02 11.92
CA ARG A 402 -3.61 15.62 12.34
C ARG A 402 -2.61 15.36 13.48
N TYR A 403 -1.43 15.93 13.38
CA TYR A 403 -0.43 15.88 14.44
C TYR A 403 -0.93 16.47 15.76
N ALA A 404 -1.71 17.55 15.73
CA ALA A 404 -2.34 18.17 16.88
C ALA A 404 -3.62 17.44 17.35
N GLY A 405 -4.05 16.34 16.66
CA GLY A 405 -5.24 15.57 17.00
C GLY A 405 -6.54 16.18 16.49
N ILE A 406 -6.45 16.98 15.43
CA ILE A 406 -7.60 17.47 14.65
C ILE A 406 -7.71 16.56 13.43
N ASP A 407 -8.15 15.36 13.69
CA ASP A 407 -8.26 14.24 12.76
C ASP A 407 -9.71 14.02 12.30
N GLU A 408 -9.97 12.90 11.65
CA GLU A 408 -11.32 12.55 11.20
C GLU A 408 -12.28 12.28 12.38
N ALA A 409 -11.79 11.75 13.50
CA ALA A 409 -12.61 11.55 14.69
C ALA A 409 -13.08 12.89 15.26
N TYR A 410 -12.19 13.88 15.25
CA TYR A 410 -12.53 15.25 15.63
C TYR A 410 -13.59 15.87 14.71
N ARG A 411 -13.45 15.66 13.39
CA ARG A 411 -14.44 16.12 12.40
C ARG A 411 -15.78 15.40 12.54
N ARG A 412 -15.78 14.10 12.80
CA ARG A 412 -17.00 13.33 13.10
C ARG A 412 -17.69 13.80 14.39
N GLY A 413 -16.92 14.35 15.34
CA GLY A 413 -17.42 15.04 16.53
C GLY A 413 -18.09 16.39 16.25
N GLY A 414 -18.19 16.80 14.98
CA GLY A 414 -18.88 18.03 14.57
C GLY A 414 -18.02 19.29 14.64
N HIS A 415 -16.71 19.18 14.62
CA HIS A 415 -15.77 20.30 14.72
C HIS A 415 -14.76 20.33 13.56
N ALA A 416 -14.40 21.51 13.08
CA ALA A 416 -13.39 21.72 12.04
C ALA A 416 -12.68 23.07 12.20
N LEU A 417 -11.53 23.20 11.51
CA LEU A 417 -10.83 24.46 11.34
C LEU A 417 -10.97 24.91 9.88
N TYR A 418 -11.54 26.11 9.67
CA TYR A 418 -11.72 26.69 8.35
C TYR A 418 -10.68 27.78 8.11
N THR A 419 -9.99 27.72 6.98
CA THR A 419 -9.10 28.77 6.54
C THR A 419 -9.91 30.04 6.23
N VAL A 420 -9.51 31.16 6.79
CA VAL A 420 -10.16 32.47 6.55
C VAL A 420 -9.23 33.47 5.90
N GLU A 421 -7.92 33.26 6.03
CA GLU A 421 -6.91 34.10 5.41
C GLU A 421 -5.69 33.25 5.04
N SER A 422 -5.11 33.48 3.87
CA SER A 422 -3.84 32.92 3.44
C SER A 422 -3.01 33.98 2.75
N ARG A 423 -1.79 34.18 3.23
CA ARG A 423 -0.80 35.07 2.60
C ARG A 423 0.40 34.24 2.19
N VAL A 424 0.64 34.11 0.88
CA VAL A 424 1.78 33.39 0.33
C VAL A 424 2.82 34.38 -0.17
N VAL A 425 4.08 34.14 0.11
CA VAL A 425 5.23 34.95 -0.35
C VAL A 425 6.22 34.02 -1.02
N HIS A 426 6.41 34.18 -2.33
CA HIS A 426 7.40 33.44 -3.10
C HIS A 426 8.78 34.07 -2.93
N LYS A 427 9.82 33.25 -2.73
CA LYS A 427 11.21 33.66 -2.49
C LYS A 427 12.15 33.13 -3.57
N ALA A 428 11.89 31.93 -4.08
CA ALA A 428 12.64 31.28 -5.11
C ALA A 428 11.74 30.38 -5.97
N GLU A 429 12.23 29.99 -7.11
CA GLU A 429 11.54 29.09 -8.02
C GLU A 429 11.74 27.63 -7.59
N ALA A 430 10.71 26.79 -7.81
CA ALA A 430 10.80 25.34 -7.72
C ALA A 430 10.60 24.73 -9.10
N ARG A 431 11.45 23.77 -9.49
CA ARG A 431 11.47 23.13 -10.80
C ARG A 431 11.01 21.69 -10.73
N SER A 432 10.62 21.14 -11.88
CA SER A 432 10.19 19.74 -11.98
C SER A 432 11.18 18.79 -11.31
N GLN A 433 10.65 17.81 -10.59
CA GLN A 433 11.37 16.76 -9.85
C GLN A 433 12.22 17.26 -8.66
N GLU A 434 12.22 18.54 -8.32
CA GLU A 434 12.85 19.02 -7.09
C GLU A 434 12.10 18.51 -5.85
N ARG A 435 12.85 17.97 -4.88
CA ARG A 435 12.32 17.58 -3.58
C ARG A 435 12.20 18.80 -2.69
N LEU A 436 11.03 18.94 -2.07
CA LEU A 436 10.69 20.05 -1.18
C LEU A 436 10.25 19.50 0.17
N TYR A 437 10.39 20.28 1.24
CA TYR A 437 9.81 19.99 2.53
C TYR A 437 9.29 21.25 3.19
N VAL A 438 8.31 21.11 4.08
CA VAL A 438 7.68 22.22 4.78
C VAL A 438 8.04 22.21 6.26
N MET A 439 8.52 23.35 6.75
CA MET A 439 8.69 23.62 8.17
C MET A 439 7.47 24.40 8.65
N SER A 440 6.71 23.83 9.59
CA SER A 440 5.46 24.40 10.09
C SER A 440 5.58 24.88 11.51
N ARG A 441 5.01 26.06 11.83
CA ARG A 441 4.98 26.67 13.15
C ARG A 441 3.58 27.15 13.51
N VAL A 442 3.22 27.04 14.78
CA VAL A 442 2.03 27.71 15.34
C VAL A 442 2.45 29.07 15.86
N LEU A 443 2.01 30.14 15.21
CA LEU A 443 2.31 31.52 15.61
C LEU A 443 1.40 31.97 16.76
N GLU A 444 0.12 31.67 16.68
CA GLU A 444 -0.91 32.09 17.64
C GLU A 444 -1.98 31.00 17.76
N VAL A 445 -2.44 30.75 18.98
CA VAL A 445 -3.60 29.92 19.26
C VAL A 445 -4.39 30.52 20.42
N ASP A 446 -5.68 30.72 20.21
CA ASP A 446 -6.62 31.12 21.28
C ASP A 446 -7.80 30.13 21.37
N GLY A 447 -8.87 30.50 22.01
CA GLY A 447 -10.06 29.66 22.15
C GLY A 447 -10.77 29.33 20.83
N LYS A 448 -10.56 30.09 19.76
CA LYS A 448 -11.32 30.00 18.50
C LYS A 448 -10.48 30.14 17.25
N ARG A 449 -9.21 30.56 17.36
CA ARG A 449 -8.33 30.88 16.23
C ARG A 449 -7.01 30.16 16.34
N VAL A 450 -6.45 29.82 15.17
CA VAL A 450 -5.08 29.31 15.01
C VAL A 450 -4.42 30.06 13.87
N ARG A 451 -3.22 30.62 14.10
CA ARG A 451 -2.38 31.23 13.07
C ARG A 451 -1.15 30.39 12.88
N LEU A 452 -0.90 29.98 11.64
CA LEU A 452 0.22 29.14 11.26
C LEU A 452 1.19 29.87 10.35
N LEU A 453 2.46 29.51 10.40
CA LEU A 453 3.49 29.86 9.41
C LEU A 453 4.07 28.57 8.86
N HIS A 454 4.09 28.47 7.55
CA HIS A 454 4.72 27.39 6.79
C HIS A 454 5.85 27.97 5.94
N ASP A 455 7.06 27.40 6.07
CA ASP A 455 8.21 27.72 5.24
C ASP A 455 8.52 26.51 4.36
N LEU A 456 8.42 26.69 3.04
CA LEU A 456 8.72 25.66 2.04
C LEU A 456 10.18 25.76 1.63
N HIS A 457 10.92 24.69 1.84
CA HIS A 457 12.35 24.60 1.56
C HIS A 457 12.65 23.58 0.46
N ARG A 458 13.70 23.82 -0.30
CA ARG A 458 14.24 22.90 -1.28
C ARG A 458 15.27 21.97 -0.62
N ALA A 459 15.04 20.65 -0.72
CA ALA A 459 15.78 19.67 0.06
C ALA A 459 17.30 19.58 -0.26
N ARG A 460 17.71 19.93 -1.49
CA ARG A 460 19.13 19.81 -1.92
C ARG A 460 20.08 20.85 -1.33
N ASP A 461 19.56 22.03 -1.00
CA ASP A 461 20.36 23.19 -0.61
C ASP A 461 19.75 24.01 0.55
N ASP A 462 18.66 23.51 1.14
CA ASP A 462 17.91 24.13 2.23
C ASP A 462 17.36 25.54 1.92
N ALA A 463 17.33 25.92 0.64
CA ALA A 463 16.88 27.24 0.22
C ALA A 463 15.39 27.42 0.49
N LEU A 464 15.02 28.55 1.11
CA LEU A 464 13.62 28.93 1.31
C LEU A 464 12.99 29.31 -0.04
N VAL A 465 12.00 28.51 -0.47
CA VAL A 465 11.31 28.66 -1.76
C VAL A 465 10.08 29.56 -1.62
N ALA A 466 9.27 29.35 -0.59
CA ALA A 466 8.11 30.18 -0.31
C ALA A 466 7.74 30.11 1.17
N SER A 467 6.98 31.10 1.65
CA SER A 467 6.37 31.06 2.98
C SER A 467 4.87 31.35 2.88
N ALA A 468 4.08 30.71 3.74
CA ALA A 468 2.65 30.98 3.88
C ALA A 468 2.27 31.26 5.34
N GLU A 469 1.64 32.37 5.58
CA GLU A 469 0.96 32.66 6.84
C GLU A 469 -0.54 32.45 6.63
N GLN A 470 -1.15 31.65 7.50
CA GLN A 470 -2.55 31.24 7.38
C GLN A 470 -3.29 31.38 8.70
N LEU A 471 -4.51 31.93 8.65
CA LEU A 471 -5.41 32.08 9.79
C LEU A 471 -6.59 31.12 9.65
N TYR A 472 -6.88 30.41 10.72
CA TYR A 472 -7.97 29.43 10.82
C TYR A 472 -8.94 29.79 11.94
N LEU A 473 -10.25 29.58 11.69
CA LEU A 473 -11.31 29.68 12.70
C LEU A 473 -11.82 28.28 13.02
N HIS A 474 -12.01 28.01 14.31
CA HIS A 474 -12.63 26.79 14.80
C HIS A 474 -14.14 26.92 14.72
N VAL A 475 -14.78 25.96 14.01
CA VAL A 475 -16.21 25.98 13.71
C VAL A 475 -16.90 24.70 14.14
N GLY A 476 -18.14 24.83 14.58
CA GLY A 476 -19.07 23.70 14.69
C GLY A 476 -19.71 23.46 13.32
N THR A 477 -19.52 22.26 12.76
CA THR A 477 -19.88 21.95 11.37
C THR A 477 -21.39 21.91 11.15
N ALA A 478 -22.18 21.50 12.16
CA ALA A 478 -23.64 21.40 12.06
C ALA A 478 -24.32 22.77 11.83
N ALA A 479 -23.78 23.85 12.42
CA ALA A 479 -24.34 25.18 12.35
C ALA A 479 -23.48 26.19 11.56
N SER A 480 -22.31 25.73 11.08
CA SER A 480 -21.28 26.58 10.43
C SER A 480 -20.96 27.85 11.23
N LYS A 481 -20.92 27.74 12.56
CA LYS A 481 -20.64 28.86 13.46
C LYS A 481 -19.31 28.67 14.17
N VAL A 482 -18.62 29.80 14.42
CA VAL A 482 -17.40 29.82 15.21
C VAL A 482 -17.73 29.46 16.66
N VAL A 483 -17.11 28.36 17.12
CA VAL A 483 -17.29 27.83 18.48
C VAL A 483 -15.94 27.70 19.19
N PRO A 484 -15.89 27.67 20.54
CA PRO A 484 -14.66 27.40 21.26
C PRO A 484 -14.05 26.03 20.88
N MET A 485 -12.73 26.00 20.79
CA MET A 485 -11.94 24.78 20.53
C MET A 485 -11.91 23.91 21.79
N ASP A 486 -11.90 22.61 21.61
CA ASP A 486 -11.67 21.64 22.70
C ASP A 486 -10.38 21.96 23.47
N ALA A 487 -10.43 21.88 24.81
CA ALA A 487 -9.30 22.24 25.65
C ALA A 487 -8.05 21.38 25.43
N ALA A 488 -8.24 20.09 25.09
CA ALA A 488 -7.13 19.18 24.82
C ALA A 488 -6.45 19.52 23.48
N VAL A 489 -7.23 19.81 22.43
CA VAL A 489 -6.72 20.24 21.12
C VAL A 489 -5.99 21.59 21.25
N ARG A 490 -6.61 22.56 21.93
CA ARG A 490 -5.99 23.86 22.20
C ARG A 490 -4.67 23.69 22.97
N GLY A 491 -4.64 22.83 23.98
CA GLY A 491 -3.44 22.55 24.78
C GLY A 491 -2.31 21.95 23.91
N ARG A 492 -2.63 21.06 22.97
CA ARG A 492 -1.63 20.49 22.02
C ARG A 492 -1.08 21.56 21.09
N LEU A 493 -1.94 22.40 20.50
CA LEU A 493 -1.49 23.50 19.63
C LEU A 493 -0.65 24.54 20.41
N ALA A 494 -1.02 24.86 21.64
CA ALA A 494 -0.22 25.74 22.51
C ALA A 494 1.14 25.12 22.87
N ALA A 495 1.22 23.82 23.08
CA ALA A 495 2.49 23.11 23.31
C ALA A 495 3.40 23.16 22.07
N ILE A 496 2.85 23.05 20.87
CA ILE A 496 3.59 23.24 19.61
C ILE A 496 4.09 24.68 19.54
N GLN A 497 3.23 25.67 19.82
CA GLN A 497 3.60 27.08 19.84
C GLN A 497 4.75 27.37 20.83
N ALA A 498 4.70 26.78 22.02
CA ALA A 498 5.74 26.96 23.05
C ALA A 498 7.07 26.35 22.64
N GLY A 499 7.08 25.24 21.90
CA GLY A 499 8.27 24.63 21.32
C GLY A 499 8.86 25.43 20.14
N THR A 500 8.16 26.46 19.65
CA THR A 500 8.59 27.34 18.54
C THR A 500 9.18 28.67 19.03
N ARG A 501 9.23 28.92 20.34
CA ARG A 501 9.82 30.14 20.95
C ARG A 501 11.28 29.96 21.36
#